data_87be9b86890256cd0dd734b7b95effa5
#
_entry.id   87be9b86890256cd0dd734b7b95effa5
#
_cell.length_a   1.000
_cell.length_b   1.000
_cell.length_c   1.000
_cell.angle_alpha   90.00
_cell.angle_beta   90.00
_cell.angle_gamma   90.00
#
_symmetry.space_group_name_H-M   'P 1'
#
loop_
_entity.id
_entity.type
_entity.pdbx_description
1 polymer ?
#
loop_
_entity_poly.entity_id
_entity_poly.type
_entity_poly.pdbx_seq_one_letter_code
_entity_poly.pdbx_strand_id
1 'polypeptide(L)'
;MVIKQVEFTNYKNEVTPKTQIYLHHTAGGPNAENVFKYWQSDATPVATCVVIGQDGQIVQGFPSSKWAYHLGLTNQAFANNKLPFRNLDRSSIGIELCAWGGLTKKGDKFYNYVNGVVPQSEVEELPTEFKGYKYYHKYTDKQIEAVKHLLMLWNDKYNIPIAYNEKMWAVCKDALEGKPGVYTHVSVRNDKSDCWPQPSLIEMLKSL
;
A
#
# COMPACT_ATOMS: atom_id res chain seq x y z
N MET A 1 -16.65 -5.78 8.03
CA MET A 1 -16.91 -4.76 6.95
C MET A 1 -17.31 -5.48 5.67
N VAL A 2 -18.08 -4.81 4.77
CA VAL A 2 -18.47 -5.39 3.47
C VAL A 2 -17.36 -5.10 2.46
N ILE A 3 -16.94 -6.12 1.70
CA ILE A 3 -15.99 -6.00 0.60
C ILE A 3 -16.79 -6.00 -0.71
N LYS A 4 -16.77 -4.86 -1.42
CA LYS A 4 -17.41 -4.72 -2.74
C LYS A 4 -16.56 -5.38 -3.81
N GLN A 5 -17.14 -6.29 -4.59
CA GLN A 5 -16.47 -6.89 -5.75
C GLN A 5 -16.70 -6.02 -6.98
N VAL A 6 -15.65 -5.90 -7.82
CA VAL A 6 -15.74 -5.26 -9.14
C VAL A 6 -15.20 -6.20 -10.20
N GLU A 7 -15.67 -6.03 -11.44
CA GLU A 7 -15.12 -6.75 -12.57
C GLU A 7 -13.71 -6.20 -12.89
N PHE A 8 -12.72 -7.08 -12.80
CA PHE A 8 -11.33 -6.77 -13.11
C PHE A 8 -10.64 -8.03 -13.59
N THR A 9 -9.97 -7.97 -14.73
CA THR A 9 -9.37 -9.14 -15.39
C THR A 9 -7.86 -9.03 -15.56
N ASN A 10 -7.28 -7.84 -15.31
CA ASN A 10 -5.85 -7.59 -15.54
C ASN A 10 -4.99 -8.04 -14.33
N TYR A 11 -5.02 -9.34 -14.03
CA TYR A 11 -4.23 -9.98 -12.98
C TYR A 11 -3.77 -11.38 -13.41
N LYS A 12 -2.87 -11.99 -12.66
CA LYS A 12 -2.40 -13.38 -12.88
C LYS A 12 -3.35 -14.36 -12.21
N ASN A 13 -4.10 -15.13 -13.03
CA ASN A 13 -5.05 -16.13 -12.57
C ASN A 13 -4.34 -17.41 -12.10
N GLU A 14 -3.43 -17.24 -11.15
CA GLU A 14 -2.64 -18.32 -10.54
C GLU A 14 -2.81 -18.24 -9.02
N VAL A 15 -3.19 -19.33 -8.37
CA VAL A 15 -3.25 -19.43 -6.91
C VAL A 15 -1.85 -19.70 -6.37
N THR A 16 -1.40 -18.86 -5.46
CA THR A 16 -0.07 -18.94 -4.86
C THR A 16 -0.13 -18.85 -3.33
N PRO A 17 0.81 -19.48 -2.60
CA PRO A 17 0.95 -19.28 -1.15
C PRO A 17 1.18 -17.79 -0.83
N LYS A 18 0.56 -17.30 0.22
CA LYS A 18 0.69 -15.90 0.68
C LYS A 18 1.40 -15.85 2.02
N THR A 19 2.46 -15.05 2.10
CA THR A 19 3.30 -14.91 3.30
C THR A 19 3.48 -13.47 3.73
N GLN A 20 3.22 -12.51 2.83
CA GLN A 20 3.44 -11.09 3.10
C GLN A 20 2.22 -10.25 2.71
N ILE A 21 2.00 -9.16 3.44
CA ILE A 21 1.03 -8.11 3.10
C ILE A 21 1.80 -6.80 2.92
N TYR A 22 1.52 -6.08 1.83
CA TYR A 22 2.13 -4.77 1.57
C TYR A 22 1.07 -3.67 1.52
N LEU A 23 1.34 -2.61 2.30
CA LEU A 23 0.52 -1.40 2.29
C LEU A 23 1.09 -0.43 1.25
N HIS A 24 0.20 0.11 0.43
CA HIS A 24 0.48 1.11 -0.59
C HIS A 24 -0.46 2.30 -0.46
N HIS A 25 -0.18 3.41 -1.17
CA HIS A 25 -1.18 4.41 -1.49
C HIS A 25 -1.15 4.75 -2.97
N THR A 26 -2.31 5.08 -3.52
CA THR A 26 -2.54 5.17 -4.96
C THR A 26 -1.85 6.35 -5.64
N ALA A 27 -1.39 7.36 -4.90
CA ALA A 27 -1.04 8.68 -5.42
C ALA A 27 -2.18 9.24 -6.32
N GLY A 28 -3.43 9.05 -5.90
CA GLY A 28 -4.62 9.34 -6.69
C GLY A 28 -5.80 9.86 -5.87
N GLY A 29 -6.93 10.07 -6.55
CA GLY A 29 -8.16 10.58 -5.97
C GLY A 29 -8.87 9.58 -5.04
N PRO A 30 -10.02 9.97 -4.46
CA PRO A 30 -10.62 9.29 -3.31
C PRO A 30 -11.36 7.98 -3.65
N ASN A 31 -11.61 7.69 -4.92
CA ASN A 31 -12.52 6.63 -5.33
C ASN A 31 -11.78 5.35 -5.75
N ALA A 32 -11.99 4.27 -5.00
CA ALA A 32 -11.33 2.99 -5.22
C ALA A 32 -11.70 2.30 -6.56
N GLU A 33 -12.95 2.46 -7.04
CA GLU A 33 -13.36 1.86 -8.30
C GLU A 33 -12.66 2.50 -9.51
N ASN A 34 -12.37 3.81 -9.43
CA ASN A 34 -11.65 4.50 -10.49
C ASN A 34 -10.20 4.01 -10.62
N VAL A 35 -9.60 3.54 -9.53
CA VAL A 35 -8.27 2.92 -9.55
C VAL A 35 -8.31 1.63 -10.36
N PHE A 36 -9.29 0.75 -10.12
CA PHE A 36 -9.45 -0.48 -10.91
C PHE A 36 -9.75 -0.20 -12.39
N LYS A 37 -10.56 0.81 -12.71
CA LYS A 37 -10.80 1.23 -14.11
C LYS A 37 -9.50 1.68 -14.79
N TYR A 38 -8.66 2.43 -14.08
CA TYR A 38 -7.36 2.86 -14.58
C TYR A 38 -6.44 1.65 -14.84
N TRP A 39 -6.29 0.74 -13.86
CA TRP A 39 -5.46 -0.46 -14.01
C TRP A 39 -5.98 -1.43 -15.10
N GLN A 40 -7.30 -1.48 -15.31
CA GLN A 40 -7.88 -2.31 -16.38
C GLN A 40 -7.46 -1.83 -17.77
N SER A 41 -7.14 -0.55 -17.94
CA SER A 41 -6.68 0.01 -19.22
C SER A 41 -5.17 -0.17 -19.46
N ASP A 42 -4.40 -0.62 -18.47
CA ASP A 42 -2.96 -0.89 -18.64
C ASP A 42 -2.74 -2.25 -19.32
N ALA A 43 -1.72 -2.31 -20.17
CA ALA A 43 -1.33 -3.56 -20.84
C ALA A 43 -0.61 -4.53 -19.88
N THR A 44 0.00 -4.02 -18.82
CA THR A 44 0.70 -4.79 -17.80
C THR A 44 -0.22 -5.04 -16.62
N PRO A 45 -0.30 -6.27 -16.06
CA PRO A 45 -1.14 -6.56 -14.90
C PRO A 45 -0.54 -5.96 -13.61
N VAL A 46 -0.57 -4.62 -13.51
CA VAL A 46 -0.16 -3.87 -12.32
C VAL A 46 -1.40 -3.54 -11.50
N ALA A 47 -1.53 -4.16 -10.33
CA ALA A 47 -2.64 -3.93 -9.43
C ALA A 47 -2.38 -4.54 -8.04
N THR A 48 -3.05 -4.02 -7.00
CA THR A 48 -3.28 -4.75 -5.75
C THR A 48 -4.65 -5.42 -5.77
N CYS A 49 -4.85 -6.47 -4.97
CA CYS A 49 -6.15 -7.18 -4.99
C CYS A 49 -7.28 -6.36 -4.40
N VAL A 50 -6.98 -5.41 -3.51
CA VAL A 50 -7.95 -4.50 -2.90
C VAL A 50 -7.47 -3.05 -2.94
N VAL A 51 -8.42 -2.15 -3.06
CA VAL A 51 -8.25 -0.70 -2.91
C VAL A 51 -9.25 -0.20 -1.87
N ILE A 52 -8.83 0.69 -0.98
CA ILE A 52 -9.66 1.30 0.06
C ILE A 52 -9.89 2.77 -0.30
N GLY A 53 -11.14 3.13 -0.59
CA GLY A 53 -11.56 4.51 -0.82
C GLY A 53 -11.40 5.38 0.44
N GLN A 54 -11.37 6.70 0.30
CA GLN A 54 -11.29 7.62 1.46
C GLN A 54 -12.51 7.51 2.40
N ASP A 55 -13.63 7.03 1.89
CA ASP A 55 -14.83 6.72 2.67
C ASP A 55 -14.73 5.42 3.48
N GLY A 56 -13.62 4.68 3.34
CA GLY A 56 -13.37 3.38 3.96
C GLY A 56 -13.98 2.19 3.20
N GLN A 57 -14.59 2.42 2.02
CA GLN A 57 -15.10 1.32 1.20
C GLN A 57 -13.96 0.46 0.69
N ILE A 58 -14.00 -0.83 1.00
CA ILE A 58 -13.07 -1.83 0.46
C ILE A 58 -13.62 -2.32 -0.87
N VAL A 59 -12.86 -2.13 -1.94
CA VAL A 59 -13.16 -2.64 -3.28
C VAL A 59 -12.13 -3.70 -3.64
N GLN A 60 -12.60 -4.88 -4.06
CA GLN A 60 -11.76 -6.00 -4.47
C GLN A 60 -11.94 -6.30 -5.96
N GLY A 61 -10.82 -6.32 -6.70
CA GLY A 61 -10.81 -6.64 -8.12
C GLY A 61 -10.55 -8.12 -8.42
N PHE A 62 -9.79 -8.81 -7.54
CA PHE A 62 -9.48 -10.22 -7.72
C PHE A 62 -9.21 -10.91 -6.37
N PRO A 63 -9.32 -12.25 -6.30
CA PRO A 63 -9.10 -13.00 -5.07
C PRO A 63 -7.69 -12.82 -4.50
N SER A 64 -7.57 -12.62 -3.19
CA SER A 64 -6.28 -12.45 -2.51
C SER A 64 -5.33 -13.66 -2.63
N SER A 65 -5.82 -14.84 -3.03
CA SER A 65 -5.00 -16.00 -3.35
C SER A 65 -4.27 -15.92 -4.69
N LYS A 66 -4.69 -14.99 -5.57
CA LYS A 66 -4.09 -14.70 -6.87
C LYS A 66 -3.14 -13.51 -6.77
N TRP A 67 -2.56 -13.05 -7.87
CA TRP A 67 -1.57 -11.99 -7.81
C TRP A 67 -1.54 -11.10 -9.05
N ALA A 68 -1.02 -9.91 -8.91
CA ALA A 68 -0.61 -9.00 -9.98
C ALA A 68 0.69 -8.32 -9.55
N TYR A 69 1.35 -7.60 -10.45
CA TYR A 69 2.55 -6.85 -10.10
C TYR A 69 2.16 -5.61 -9.30
N HIS A 70 2.77 -5.40 -8.14
CA HIS A 70 2.54 -4.21 -7.32
C HIS A 70 3.81 -3.68 -6.61
N LEU A 71 4.89 -4.46 -6.61
CA LEU A 71 6.14 -4.08 -5.95
C LEU A 71 7.18 -3.49 -6.92
N GLY A 72 7.10 -3.84 -8.22
CA GLY A 72 8.03 -3.33 -9.23
C GLY A 72 9.49 -3.65 -8.91
N LEU A 73 9.77 -4.83 -8.37
CA LEU A 73 11.10 -5.26 -7.95
C LEU A 73 11.97 -5.65 -9.13
N THR A 74 13.22 -5.25 -9.08
CA THR A 74 14.24 -5.62 -10.05
C THR A 74 15.35 -6.46 -9.42
N ASN A 75 16.14 -7.17 -10.23
CA ASN A 75 17.32 -7.91 -9.76
C ASN A 75 18.27 -7.00 -8.96
N GLN A 76 18.38 -5.71 -9.32
CA GLN A 76 19.27 -4.77 -8.65
C GLN A 76 18.86 -4.50 -7.19
N ALA A 77 17.55 -4.45 -6.88
CA ALA A 77 17.07 -4.27 -5.51
C ALA A 77 17.55 -5.39 -4.59
N PHE A 78 17.58 -6.63 -5.09
CA PHE A 78 18.11 -7.78 -4.35
C PHE A 78 19.63 -7.79 -4.29
N ALA A 79 20.31 -7.52 -5.41
CA ALA A 79 21.78 -7.49 -5.49
C ALA A 79 22.37 -6.46 -4.52
N ASN A 80 21.78 -5.27 -4.40
CA ASN A 80 22.19 -4.23 -3.46
C ASN A 80 22.14 -4.70 -1.99
N ASN A 81 21.31 -5.68 -1.69
CA ASN A 81 21.15 -6.28 -0.36
C ASN A 81 21.85 -7.66 -0.24
N LYS A 82 22.64 -8.06 -1.24
CA LYS A 82 23.33 -9.37 -1.32
C LYS A 82 22.36 -10.56 -1.20
N LEU A 83 21.20 -10.45 -1.83
CA LEU A 83 20.15 -11.46 -1.84
C LEU A 83 19.90 -12.00 -3.25
N PRO A 84 19.48 -13.26 -3.41
CA PRO A 84 19.00 -13.77 -4.68
C PRO A 84 17.65 -13.14 -5.01
N PHE A 85 17.37 -12.93 -6.30
CA PHE A 85 16.09 -12.42 -6.75
C PHE A 85 14.93 -13.34 -6.32
N ARG A 86 13.83 -12.72 -5.90
CA ARG A 86 12.56 -13.36 -5.58
C ARG A 86 11.41 -12.58 -6.20
N ASN A 87 10.47 -13.28 -6.81
CA ASN A 87 9.22 -12.64 -7.24
C ASN A 87 8.25 -12.56 -6.04
N LEU A 88 8.40 -11.50 -5.24
CA LEU A 88 7.57 -11.30 -4.04
C LEU A 88 6.11 -10.96 -4.37
N ASP A 89 5.81 -10.45 -5.57
CA ASP A 89 4.42 -10.21 -6.00
C ASP A 89 3.58 -11.49 -5.94
N ARG A 90 4.17 -12.65 -6.24
CA ARG A 90 3.47 -13.94 -6.19
C ARG A 90 3.11 -14.37 -4.77
N SER A 91 3.96 -14.07 -3.79
CA SER A 91 3.79 -14.49 -2.40
C SER A 91 3.22 -13.40 -1.49
N SER A 92 2.83 -12.27 -2.04
CA SER A 92 2.28 -11.15 -1.28
C SER A 92 0.83 -10.83 -1.64
N ILE A 93 0.22 -10.02 -0.79
CA ILE A 93 -1.08 -9.40 -0.97
C ILE A 93 -0.89 -7.91 -0.82
N GLY A 94 -1.29 -7.11 -1.83
CA GLY A 94 -1.23 -5.66 -1.78
C GLY A 94 -2.55 -5.04 -1.33
N ILE A 95 -2.47 -4.00 -0.50
CA ILE A 95 -3.57 -3.09 -0.12
C ILE A 95 -3.22 -1.70 -0.61
N GLU A 96 -4.06 -1.08 -1.41
CA GLU A 96 -3.95 0.34 -1.78
C GLU A 96 -4.91 1.21 -0.97
N LEU A 97 -4.41 2.30 -0.41
CA LEU A 97 -5.23 3.36 0.18
C LEU A 97 -5.33 4.53 -0.82
N CYS A 98 -6.54 4.97 -1.13
CA CYS A 98 -6.76 6.17 -1.94
C CYS A 98 -6.22 7.40 -1.21
N ALA A 99 -5.05 7.89 -1.60
CA ALA A 99 -4.42 9.09 -1.06
C ALA A 99 -3.39 9.66 -2.03
N TRP A 100 -3.19 10.97 -2.01
CA TRP A 100 -2.24 11.66 -2.89
C TRP A 100 -0.78 11.45 -2.48
N GLY A 101 -0.51 10.99 -1.26
CA GLY A 101 0.85 10.84 -0.74
C GLY A 101 1.47 12.17 -0.33
N GLY A 102 2.75 12.35 -0.67
CA GLY A 102 3.50 13.57 -0.34
C GLY A 102 2.95 14.82 -1.01
N LEU A 103 2.93 15.93 -0.25
CA LEU A 103 2.38 17.23 -0.69
C LEU A 103 3.43 18.33 -0.64
N THR A 104 3.31 19.29 -1.56
CA THR A 104 4.15 20.49 -1.59
C THR A 104 3.36 21.68 -1.06
N LYS A 105 3.89 22.38 -0.05
CA LYS A 105 3.31 23.64 0.46
C LYS A 105 3.80 24.81 -0.38
N LYS A 106 2.86 25.64 -0.87
CA LYS A 106 3.14 26.91 -1.56
C LYS A 106 2.25 28.00 -0.96
N GLY A 107 2.82 28.94 -0.21
CA GLY A 107 2.07 29.87 0.62
C GLY A 107 1.23 29.12 1.65
N ASP A 108 -0.07 29.39 1.69
CA ASP A 108 -1.01 28.77 2.63
C ASP A 108 -1.73 27.54 2.05
N LYS A 109 -1.33 27.07 0.85
CA LYS A 109 -1.98 25.97 0.16
C LYS A 109 -1.05 24.75 0.03
N PHE A 110 -1.66 23.56 0.01
CA PHE A 110 -1.00 22.28 -0.20
C PHE A 110 -1.39 21.71 -1.56
N TYR A 111 -0.40 21.22 -2.29
CA TYR A 111 -0.57 20.72 -3.64
C TYR A 111 -0.08 19.29 -3.76
N ASN A 112 -0.86 18.44 -4.41
CA ASN A 112 -0.41 17.13 -4.84
C ASN A 112 0.51 17.25 -6.09
N TYR A 113 1.07 16.11 -6.53
CA TYR A 113 2.04 16.09 -7.64
C TYR A 113 1.47 16.52 -9.01
N VAL A 114 0.14 16.52 -9.18
CA VAL A 114 -0.54 17.02 -10.38
C VAL A 114 -1.06 18.47 -10.20
N ASN A 115 -0.53 19.19 -9.21
CA ASN A 115 -0.91 20.56 -8.85
C ASN A 115 -2.39 20.75 -8.42
N GLY A 116 -3.07 19.68 -8.03
CA GLY A 116 -4.37 19.78 -7.37
C GLY A 116 -4.21 20.27 -5.92
N VAL A 117 -5.08 21.19 -5.50
CA VAL A 117 -5.10 21.70 -4.12
C VAL A 117 -5.72 20.66 -3.21
N VAL A 118 -5.05 20.36 -2.10
CA VAL A 118 -5.55 19.48 -1.02
C VAL A 118 -5.97 20.37 0.15
N PRO A 119 -7.20 20.20 0.70
CA PRO A 119 -7.66 20.94 1.87
C PRO A 119 -6.72 20.76 3.06
N GLN A 120 -6.46 21.82 3.82
CA GLN A 120 -5.58 21.76 4.99
C GLN A 120 -6.06 20.75 6.05
N SER A 121 -7.36 20.55 6.19
CA SER A 121 -7.94 19.54 7.10
C SER A 121 -7.54 18.11 6.76
N GLU A 122 -7.16 17.85 5.52
CA GLU A 122 -6.74 16.55 5.00
C GLU A 122 -5.21 16.39 4.97
N VAL A 123 -4.47 17.36 5.55
CA VAL A 123 -3.00 17.36 5.53
C VAL A 123 -2.43 17.01 6.89
N GLU A 124 -1.45 16.13 6.90
CA GLU A 124 -0.60 15.85 8.07
C GLU A 124 0.76 16.51 7.86
N GLU A 125 1.24 17.23 8.88
CA GLU A 125 2.60 17.74 8.94
C GLU A 125 3.45 16.80 9.79
N LEU A 126 4.47 16.21 9.20
CA LEU A 126 5.38 15.36 9.92
C LEU A 126 6.39 16.15 10.75
N PRO A 127 6.77 15.67 11.94
CA PRO A 127 7.85 16.30 12.75
C PRO A 127 9.19 16.26 12.01
N THR A 128 9.45 15.18 11.27
CA THR A 128 10.63 14.99 10.43
C THR A 128 10.19 14.56 9.04
N GLU A 129 10.87 15.07 8.00
CA GLU A 129 10.57 14.68 6.62
C GLU A 129 10.69 13.17 6.41
N PHE A 130 9.74 12.63 5.66
CA PHE A 130 9.76 11.25 5.20
C PHE A 130 9.83 11.22 3.67
N LYS A 131 10.83 10.56 3.11
CA LYS A 131 11.01 10.44 1.65
C LYS A 131 10.95 11.78 0.90
N GLY A 132 11.50 12.85 1.50
CA GLY A 132 11.59 14.19 0.90
C GLY A 132 10.32 15.03 1.04
N TYR A 133 9.34 14.59 1.79
CA TYR A 133 8.10 15.35 2.05
C TYR A 133 7.91 15.58 3.55
N LYS A 134 7.53 16.80 3.90
CA LYS A 134 7.13 17.19 5.26
C LYS A 134 5.61 17.09 5.45
N TYR A 135 4.85 17.18 4.37
CA TYR A 135 3.40 17.17 4.36
C TYR A 135 2.87 15.99 3.57
N TYR A 136 1.85 15.33 4.11
CA TYR A 136 1.21 14.20 3.47
C TYR A 136 -0.31 14.32 3.50
N HIS A 137 -0.96 13.78 2.47
CA HIS A 137 -2.39 13.58 2.48
C HIS A 137 -2.74 12.47 3.49
N LYS A 138 -3.63 12.78 4.44
CA LYS A 138 -4.03 11.86 5.52
C LYS A 138 -4.75 10.63 4.98
N TYR A 139 -4.46 9.49 5.56
CA TYR A 139 -5.38 8.36 5.53
C TYR A 139 -6.51 8.64 6.52
N THR A 140 -7.75 8.43 6.12
CA THR A 140 -8.90 8.63 7.00
C THR A 140 -8.99 7.53 8.06
N ASP A 141 -9.64 7.79 9.19
CA ASP A 141 -9.87 6.78 10.22
C ASP A 141 -10.62 5.56 9.66
N LYS A 142 -11.54 5.79 8.72
CA LYS A 142 -12.27 4.73 8.03
C LYS A 142 -11.35 3.85 7.16
N GLN A 143 -10.34 4.44 6.51
CA GLN A 143 -9.34 3.67 5.78
C GLN A 143 -8.48 2.84 6.73
N ILE A 144 -8.05 3.41 7.85
CA ILE A 144 -7.24 2.71 8.85
C ILE A 144 -8.00 1.54 9.46
N GLU A 145 -9.29 1.72 9.78
CA GLU A 145 -10.16 0.64 10.25
C GLU A 145 -10.34 -0.46 9.19
N ALA A 146 -10.46 -0.08 7.91
CA ALA A 146 -10.53 -1.03 6.81
C ALA A 146 -9.22 -1.82 6.63
N VAL A 147 -8.04 -1.18 6.81
CA VAL A 147 -6.74 -1.88 6.84
C VAL A 147 -6.72 -2.89 7.97
N LYS A 148 -7.10 -2.49 9.19
CA LYS A 148 -7.18 -3.39 10.36
C LYS A 148 -8.01 -4.63 10.06
N HIS A 149 -9.21 -4.43 9.50
CA HIS A 149 -10.11 -5.52 9.12
C HIS A 149 -9.46 -6.49 8.13
N LEU A 150 -8.79 -5.99 7.08
CA LEU A 150 -8.12 -6.82 6.08
C LEU A 150 -6.91 -7.56 6.64
N LEU A 151 -6.13 -6.93 7.51
CA LEU A 151 -4.99 -7.58 8.16
C LEU A 151 -5.45 -8.76 9.01
N MET A 152 -6.49 -8.58 9.84
CA MET A 152 -7.07 -9.66 10.65
C MET A 152 -7.64 -10.77 9.76
N LEU A 153 -8.38 -10.43 8.69
CA LEU A 153 -8.95 -11.40 7.75
C LEU A 153 -7.86 -12.27 7.10
N TRP A 154 -6.73 -11.68 6.72
CA TRP A 154 -5.66 -12.43 6.06
C TRP A 154 -4.69 -13.10 7.04
N ASN A 155 -4.58 -12.62 8.27
CA ASN A 155 -3.96 -13.40 9.34
C ASN A 155 -4.71 -14.71 9.56
N ASP A 156 -6.04 -14.65 9.71
CA ASP A 156 -6.88 -15.83 9.90
C ASP A 156 -6.81 -16.80 8.69
N LYS A 157 -6.85 -16.23 7.48
CA LYS A 157 -6.92 -17.03 6.25
C LYS A 157 -5.59 -17.66 5.82
N TYR A 158 -4.49 -16.94 6.00
CA TYR A 158 -3.17 -17.33 5.47
C TYR A 158 -2.11 -17.53 6.55
N ASN A 159 -2.47 -17.31 7.80
CA ASN A 159 -1.54 -17.36 8.95
C ASN A 159 -0.34 -16.40 8.78
N ILE A 160 -0.58 -15.22 8.18
CA ILE A 160 0.44 -14.17 8.03
C ILE A 160 0.53 -13.39 9.34
N PRO A 161 1.70 -13.33 10.01
CA PRO A 161 1.87 -12.53 11.22
C PRO A 161 1.59 -11.05 10.95
N ILE A 162 0.77 -10.40 11.78
CA ILE A 162 0.39 -9.00 11.65
C ILE A 162 0.99 -8.09 12.73
N ALA A 163 1.90 -8.62 13.53
CA ALA A 163 2.61 -7.83 14.52
C ALA A 163 3.37 -6.67 13.86
N TYR A 164 3.27 -5.47 14.49
CA TYR A 164 3.94 -4.27 14.01
C TYR A 164 5.46 -4.44 13.94
N ASN A 165 6.03 -4.05 12.81
CA ASN A 165 7.48 -4.01 12.59
C ASN A 165 7.90 -2.58 12.23
N GLU A 166 8.58 -1.89 13.13
CA GLU A 166 9.04 -0.51 12.90
C GLU A 166 10.00 -0.36 11.71
N LYS A 167 10.68 -1.44 11.28
CA LYS A 167 11.56 -1.43 10.10
C LYS A 167 10.80 -1.33 8.78
N MET A 168 9.47 -1.45 8.79
CA MET A 168 8.65 -1.38 7.57
C MET A 168 8.70 -0.01 6.86
N TRP A 169 9.19 1.03 7.51
CA TRP A 169 9.27 2.39 6.97
C TRP A 169 10.59 2.69 6.23
N ALA A 170 11.45 1.71 6.08
CA ALA A 170 12.68 1.76 5.29
C ALA A 170 12.93 0.42 4.61
N VAL A 171 13.85 0.38 3.62
CA VAL A 171 14.22 -0.90 3.02
C VAL A 171 14.72 -1.84 4.09
N CYS A 172 14.10 -3.00 4.18
CA CYS A 172 14.36 -3.97 5.22
C CYS A 172 14.62 -5.36 4.61
N LYS A 173 15.70 -5.98 5.10
CA LYS A 173 16.16 -7.27 4.58
C LYS A 173 15.11 -8.37 4.74
N ASP A 174 14.38 -8.36 5.87
CA ASP A 174 13.33 -9.35 6.15
C ASP A 174 12.23 -9.33 5.08
N ALA A 175 11.82 -8.12 4.61
CA ALA A 175 10.86 -7.99 3.53
C ALA A 175 11.40 -8.59 2.21
N LEU A 176 12.64 -8.25 1.84
CA LEU A 176 13.29 -8.76 0.61
C LEU A 176 13.55 -10.28 0.67
N GLU A 177 13.81 -10.84 1.84
CA GLU A 177 13.97 -12.29 2.03
C GLU A 177 12.62 -13.04 1.96
N GLY A 178 11.50 -12.33 1.91
CA GLY A 178 10.17 -12.95 1.87
C GLY A 178 9.69 -13.47 3.23
N LYS A 179 10.25 -12.98 4.35
CA LYS A 179 9.79 -13.35 5.69
C LYS A 179 8.33 -12.95 5.87
N PRO A 180 7.51 -13.82 6.47
CA PRO A 180 6.11 -13.53 6.71
C PRO A 180 5.91 -12.27 7.54
N GLY A 181 4.93 -11.43 7.18
CA GLY A 181 4.63 -10.22 7.92
C GLY A 181 3.95 -9.13 7.11
N VAL A 182 3.74 -7.98 7.77
CA VAL A 182 3.19 -6.75 7.17
C VAL A 182 4.32 -5.76 6.87
N TYR A 183 4.29 -5.22 5.68
CA TYR A 183 5.30 -4.32 5.14
C TYR A 183 4.66 -3.16 4.39
N THR A 184 5.47 -2.20 3.94
CA THR A 184 5.07 -1.14 3.00
C THR A 184 5.87 -1.26 1.70
N HIS A 185 5.50 -0.55 0.67
CA HIS A 185 6.29 -0.49 -0.56
C HIS A 185 7.73 -0.01 -0.29
N VAL A 186 7.89 0.91 0.67
CA VAL A 186 9.20 1.41 1.11
C VAL A 186 10.08 0.30 1.67
N SER A 187 9.50 -0.76 2.25
CA SER A 187 10.26 -1.88 2.82
C SER A 187 11.11 -2.63 1.79
N VAL A 188 10.78 -2.50 0.52
CA VAL A 188 11.47 -3.21 -0.58
C VAL A 188 12.01 -2.28 -1.65
N ARG A 189 11.58 -0.99 -1.69
CA ARG A 189 12.02 0.01 -2.67
C ARG A 189 12.30 1.35 -2.03
N ASN A 190 13.55 1.80 -2.08
CA ASN A 190 13.96 3.08 -1.48
C ASN A 190 13.44 4.32 -2.20
N ASP A 191 13.12 4.19 -3.49
CA ASP A 191 12.58 5.26 -4.33
C ASP A 191 11.07 5.47 -4.19
N LYS A 192 10.42 4.70 -3.32
CA LYS A 192 8.99 4.82 -3.01
C LYS A 192 8.73 5.58 -1.72
N SER A 193 7.54 6.17 -1.63
CA SER A 193 7.06 6.91 -0.45
C SER A 193 5.76 6.35 0.15
N ASP A 194 5.25 5.29 -0.43
CA ASP A 194 4.01 4.62 -0.04
C ASP A 194 4.27 3.29 0.71
N CYS A 195 3.61 3.03 1.83
CA CYS A 195 2.88 3.99 2.64
C CYS A 195 3.82 4.86 3.49
N TRP A 196 3.32 5.99 3.94
CA TRP A 196 4.03 6.84 4.89
C TRP A 196 3.59 6.57 6.35
N PRO A 197 4.45 6.87 7.35
CA PRO A 197 4.23 6.52 8.76
C PRO A 197 3.25 7.48 9.46
N GLN A 198 1.97 7.46 9.07
CA GLN A 198 0.94 8.25 9.75
C GLN A 198 0.79 7.78 11.21
N PRO A 199 0.75 8.70 12.20
CA PRO A 199 0.66 8.33 13.62
C PRO A 199 -0.51 7.38 13.93
N SER A 200 -1.71 7.68 13.45
CA SER A 200 -2.89 6.83 13.67
C SER A 200 -2.80 5.45 13.00
N LEU A 201 -2.14 5.36 11.83
CA LEU A 201 -1.85 4.06 11.20
C LEU A 201 -0.86 3.24 12.05
N ILE A 202 0.19 3.89 12.57
CA ILE A 202 1.17 3.23 13.46
C ILE A 202 0.49 2.75 14.75
N GLU A 203 -0.34 3.58 15.38
CA GLU A 203 -1.10 3.22 16.58
C GLU A 203 -2.00 2.00 16.34
N MET A 204 -2.72 1.99 15.22
CA MET A 204 -3.53 0.84 14.82
C MET A 204 -2.68 -0.41 14.64
N LEU A 205 -1.55 -0.32 13.90
CA LEU A 205 -0.66 -1.47 13.68
C LEU A 205 -0.07 -2.01 14.98
N LYS A 206 0.26 -1.13 15.95
CA LYS A 206 0.75 -1.54 17.28
C LYS A 206 -0.34 -2.18 18.16
N SER A 207 -1.61 -1.98 17.83
CA SER A 207 -2.75 -2.56 18.57
C SER A 207 -3.12 -3.97 18.11
N LEU A 208 -2.47 -4.49 17.06
CA LEU A 208 -2.66 -5.84 16.53
C LEU A 208 -1.72 -6.84 17.22
#